data_233235fb1dfaafe5ae0cafaf8146c40d
#
_entry.id   233235fb1dfaafe5ae0cafaf8146c40d
#
_cell.length_a   1.000
_cell.length_b   1.000
_cell.length_c   1.000
_cell.angle_alpha   90.00
_cell.angle_beta   90.00
_cell.angle_gamma   90.00
#
_symmetry.space_group_name_H-M   'P 1'
#
loop_
_entity.id
_entity.type
_entity.pdbx_description
1 polymer ?
#
loop_
_entity_poly.entity_id
_entity_poly.type
_entity_poly.pdbx_seq_one_letter_code
_entity_poly.pdbx_strand_id
1 'polypeptide(L)'
;VTDDWNLSREWEEIAYGHPFSRRVIGNAIVAYALNQAWGNHPDAFDDALFDGLPRNLDAPGAQEHDDCIDALLRFEDWHYTWPTTPPLVVIDTRARRWRSERTARRPSGLMDWESLTDLQQVLRGLPAVLLVSPEPIFGVKLIETLQRIFTWFGHPLMVDAENWMAHPGSAQAILNIFRHRRTPRNFVVLSGDVHYSFVYDVELRGRVRGPDIWQICSSGVRN
;
A
#
# COMPACT_ATOMS: atom_id res chain seq x y z
N VAL A 1 -5.78 -8.41 -10.91
CA VAL A 1 -4.74 -8.55 -9.89
C VAL A 1 -5.29 -9.48 -8.85
N THR A 2 -4.52 -10.42 -8.35
CA THR A 2 -4.98 -11.43 -7.39
C THR A 2 -5.03 -10.82 -6.00
N ASP A 3 -5.95 -11.28 -5.15
CA ASP A 3 -6.07 -10.87 -3.76
C ASP A 3 -4.81 -11.22 -2.95
N ASP A 4 -4.02 -12.18 -3.43
CA ASP A 4 -2.79 -12.67 -2.81
C ASP A 4 -1.52 -11.96 -3.30
N TRP A 5 -1.63 -10.77 -3.85
CA TRP A 5 -0.52 -10.04 -4.42
C TRP A 5 0.59 -9.79 -3.39
N ASN A 6 1.75 -10.38 -3.67
CA ASN A 6 3.01 -10.03 -2.99
C ASN A 6 3.01 -10.27 -1.46
N LEU A 7 2.29 -11.29 -0.99
CA LEU A 7 2.18 -11.62 0.43
C LEU A 7 3.48 -12.06 1.08
N SER A 8 4.42 -12.61 0.31
CA SER A 8 5.71 -13.07 0.80
C SER A 8 6.80 -12.95 -0.27
N ARG A 9 8.05 -12.94 0.17
CA ARG A 9 9.19 -12.99 -0.73
C ARG A 9 9.18 -14.25 -1.61
N GLU A 10 8.78 -15.39 -1.04
CA GLU A 10 8.66 -16.66 -1.78
C GLU A 10 7.62 -16.54 -2.91
N TRP A 11 6.48 -15.92 -2.62
CA TRP A 11 5.45 -15.66 -3.64
C TRP A 11 6.00 -14.81 -4.78
N GLU A 12 6.71 -13.74 -4.46
CA GLU A 12 7.29 -12.83 -5.45
C GLU A 12 8.31 -13.53 -6.34
N GLU A 13 9.23 -14.28 -5.73
CA GLU A 13 10.24 -15.04 -6.48
C GLU A 13 9.61 -16.04 -7.46
N ILE A 14 8.54 -16.72 -7.04
CA ILE A 14 7.79 -17.66 -7.89
C ILE A 14 7.03 -16.90 -8.99
N ALA A 15 6.30 -15.85 -8.63
CA ALA A 15 5.43 -15.12 -9.54
C ALA A 15 6.21 -14.37 -10.62
N TYR A 16 7.31 -13.73 -10.24
CA TYR A 16 8.15 -12.99 -11.19
C TYR A 16 9.17 -13.86 -11.92
N GLY A 17 9.55 -14.99 -11.34
CA GLY A 17 10.42 -15.97 -11.98
C GLY A 17 9.74 -16.77 -13.10
N HIS A 18 8.42 -16.88 -13.08
CA HIS A 18 7.68 -17.63 -14.11
C HIS A 18 7.23 -16.70 -15.26
N PRO A 19 7.62 -16.94 -16.52
CA PRO A 19 7.36 -16.02 -17.64
C PRO A 19 5.90 -15.63 -17.82
N PHE A 20 4.97 -16.59 -17.69
CA PHE A 20 3.54 -16.34 -17.81
C PHE A 20 3.02 -15.42 -16.70
N SER A 21 3.32 -15.75 -15.43
CA SER A 21 2.88 -14.96 -14.28
C SER A 21 3.46 -13.54 -14.33
N ARG A 22 4.76 -13.44 -14.65
CA ARG A 22 5.43 -12.15 -14.84
C ARG A 22 4.73 -11.29 -15.89
N ARG A 23 4.35 -11.88 -17.04
CA ARG A 23 3.63 -11.18 -18.10
C ARG A 23 2.25 -10.71 -17.65
N VAL A 24 1.48 -11.56 -16.96
CA VAL A 24 0.14 -11.19 -16.47
C VAL A 24 0.23 -10.05 -15.47
N ILE A 25 1.14 -10.15 -14.49
CA ILE A 25 1.35 -9.13 -13.47
C ILE A 25 1.86 -7.83 -14.12
N GLY A 26 2.85 -7.94 -15.01
CA GLY A 26 3.41 -6.80 -15.72
C GLY A 26 2.36 -6.04 -16.53
N ASN A 27 1.50 -6.73 -17.27
CA ASN A 27 0.41 -6.11 -18.00
C ASN A 27 -0.57 -5.38 -17.07
N ALA A 28 -0.86 -5.95 -15.90
CA ALA A 28 -1.72 -5.31 -14.90
C ALA A 28 -1.07 -4.04 -14.34
N ILE A 29 0.24 -4.05 -14.08
CA ILE A 29 0.98 -2.86 -13.62
C ILE A 29 1.03 -1.78 -14.70
N VAL A 30 1.27 -2.14 -15.97
CA VAL A 30 1.22 -1.19 -17.08
C VAL A 30 -0.17 -0.55 -17.18
N ALA A 31 -1.23 -1.35 -17.11
CA ALA A 31 -2.60 -0.84 -17.14
C ALA A 31 -2.89 0.10 -15.94
N TYR A 32 -2.42 -0.24 -14.76
CA TYR A 32 -2.57 0.60 -13.57
C TYR A 32 -1.79 1.93 -13.72
N ALA A 33 -0.54 1.85 -14.19
CA ALA A 33 0.30 3.04 -14.42
C ALA A 33 -0.40 4.03 -15.35
N LEU A 34 -0.93 3.53 -16.47
CA LEU A 34 -1.60 4.37 -17.48
C LEU A 34 -2.93 4.95 -17.02
N ASN A 35 -3.76 4.14 -16.36
CA ASN A 35 -5.14 4.53 -16.10
C ASN A 35 -5.31 5.25 -14.76
N GLN A 36 -4.38 5.08 -13.82
CA GLN A 36 -4.52 5.63 -12.47
C GLN A 36 -3.29 6.41 -11.98
N ALA A 37 -2.09 5.84 -12.08
CA ALA A 37 -0.93 6.44 -11.44
C ALA A 37 -0.46 7.71 -12.19
N TRP A 38 -0.35 7.66 -13.50
CA TRP A 38 0.16 8.77 -14.30
C TRP A 38 -0.63 10.07 -14.11
N GLY A 39 -1.96 10.00 -14.15
CA GLY A 39 -2.81 11.18 -13.94
C GLY A 39 -2.72 11.78 -12.54
N ASN A 40 -2.36 10.97 -11.55
CA ASN A 40 -2.25 11.40 -10.15
C ASN A 40 -0.85 11.95 -9.81
N HIS A 41 0.20 11.46 -10.45
CA HIS A 41 1.58 11.86 -10.20
C HIS A 41 2.40 11.89 -11.51
N PRO A 42 2.08 12.79 -12.45
CA PRO A 42 2.72 12.83 -13.76
C PRO A 42 4.24 13.03 -13.69
N ASP A 43 4.72 13.80 -12.71
CA ASP A 43 6.14 14.11 -12.55
C ASP A 43 7.00 12.90 -12.12
N ALA A 44 6.37 11.84 -11.58
CA ALA A 44 7.08 10.61 -11.22
C ALA A 44 7.34 9.71 -12.43
N PHE A 45 6.58 9.89 -13.49
CA PHE A 45 6.70 9.11 -14.71
C PHE A 45 7.38 9.97 -15.76
N ASP A 46 8.69 9.82 -15.91
CA ASP A 46 9.43 10.56 -16.92
C ASP A 46 9.04 10.15 -18.36
N ASP A 47 9.35 11.02 -19.33
CA ASP A 47 9.01 10.80 -20.72
C ASP A 47 9.63 9.48 -21.27
N ALA A 48 10.78 9.07 -20.72
CA ALA A 48 11.46 7.84 -21.17
C ALA A 48 10.69 6.57 -20.80
N LEU A 49 9.98 6.55 -19.64
CA LEU A 49 9.14 5.42 -19.26
C LEU A 49 7.92 5.30 -20.18
N PHE A 50 7.33 6.43 -20.58
CA PHE A 50 6.11 6.48 -21.39
C PHE A 50 6.34 6.71 -22.87
N ASP A 51 7.48 7.22 -23.32
CA ASP A 51 7.82 7.36 -24.77
C ASP A 51 7.82 6.01 -25.50
N GLY A 52 8.19 4.94 -24.83
CA GLY A 52 8.12 3.58 -25.34
C GLY A 52 6.70 2.99 -25.38
N LEU A 53 5.78 3.49 -24.56
CA LEU A 53 4.48 2.86 -24.28
C LEU A 53 3.54 2.81 -25.51
N PRO A 54 3.37 3.87 -26.33
CA PRO A 54 2.57 3.78 -27.56
C PRO A 54 3.06 2.71 -28.52
N ARG A 55 4.38 2.56 -28.65
CA ARG A 55 4.99 1.50 -29.49
C ARG A 55 4.71 0.11 -28.92
N ASN A 56 4.66 0.00 -27.59
CA ASN A 56 4.37 -1.25 -26.89
C ASN A 56 2.91 -1.70 -27.04
N LEU A 57 1.96 -0.76 -27.11
CA LEU A 57 0.54 -1.06 -27.30
C LEU A 57 0.26 -1.57 -28.73
N ASP A 58 1.00 -1.06 -29.72
CA ASP A 58 0.86 -1.45 -31.12
C ASP A 58 1.50 -2.81 -31.44
N ALA A 59 2.47 -3.25 -30.60
CA ALA A 59 3.18 -4.51 -30.77
C ALA A 59 3.27 -5.30 -29.44
N PRO A 60 2.16 -5.82 -28.91
CA PRO A 60 2.16 -6.57 -27.67
C PRO A 60 3.06 -7.82 -27.77
N GLY A 61 4.00 -7.92 -26.83
CA GLY A 61 4.97 -9.03 -26.83
C GLY A 61 6.33 -8.69 -27.44
N ALA A 62 6.52 -7.47 -27.95
CA ALA A 62 7.82 -6.97 -28.35
C ALA A 62 8.76 -6.77 -27.16
N GLN A 63 10.08 -6.66 -27.44
CA GLN A 63 11.09 -6.43 -26.40
C GLN A 63 10.83 -5.14 -25.63
N GLU A 64 10.39 -4.09 -26.28
CA GLU A 64 10.05 -2.81 -25.68
C GLU A 64 8.96 -2.93 -24.61
N HIS A 65 7.99 -3.84 -24.81
CA HIS A 65 6.95 -4.11 -23.83
C HIS A 65 7.52 -4.80 -22.59
N ASP A 66 8.42 -5.75 -22.79
CA ASP A 66 9.12 -6.43 -21.68
C ASP A 66 9.99 -5.45 -20.90
N ASP A 67 10.70 -4.56 -21.58
CA ASP A 67 11.52 -3.52 -20.98
C ASP A 67 10.67 -2.53 -20.15
N CYS A 68 9.48 -2.17 -20.63
CA CYS A 68 8.53 -1.35 -19.91
C CYS A 68 8.01 -2.06 -18.65
N ILE A 69 7.65 -3.34 -18.76
CA ILE A 69 7.26 -4.14 -17.59
C ILE A 69 8.40 -4.18 -16.56
N ASP A 70 9.62 -4.40 -17.01
CA ASP A 70 10.80 -4.46 -16.15
C ASP A 70 11.09 -3.12 -15.43
N ALA A 71 10.88 -2.01 -16.13
CA ALA A 71 11.00 -0.69 -15.55
C ALA A 71 9.93 -0.46 -14.46
N LEU A 72 8.67 -0.78 -14.74
CA LEU A 72 7.57 -0.61 -13.79
C LEU A 72 7.63 -1.56 -12.60
N LEU A 73 8.15 -2.78 -12.77
CA LEU A 73 8.38 -3.70 -11.64
C LEU A 73 9.48 -3.21 -10.70
N ARG A 74 10.40 -2.38 -11.17
CA ARG A 74 11.44 -1.72 -10.36
C ARG A 74 11.08 -0.31 -9.90
N PHE A 75 9.97 0.23 -10.41
CA PHE A 75 9.52 1.57 -10.03
C PHE A 75 9.04 1.59 -8.58
N GLU A 76 9.53 2.53 -7.78
CA GLU A 76 9.28 2.60 -6.34
C GLU A 76 8.46 3.83 -5.92
N ASP A 77 8.30 4.81 -6.81
CA ASP A 77 7.68 6.11 -6.50
C ASP A 77 6.18 6.15 -6.84
N TRP A 78 5.44 5.16 -6.32
CA TRP A 78 3.99 5.06 -6.51
C TRP A 78 3.17 5.93 -5.55
N HIS A 79 3.77 6.41 -4.47
CA HIS A 79 3.16 7.34 -3.52
C HIS A 79 3.21 8.78 -4.06
N TYR A 80 2.27 9.61 -3.66
CA TYR A 80 2.27 11.01 -4.06
C TYR A 80 1.61 11.91 -3.01
N THR A 81 1.90 13.21 -3.11
CA THR A 81 1.33 14.24 -2.24
C THR A 81 0.74 15.35 -3.07
N TRP A 82 -0.53 15.67 -2.82
CA TRP A 82 -1.15 16.85 -3.41
C TRP A 82 -1.11 18.01 -2.42
N PRO A 83 -0.71 19.22 -2.88
CA PRO A 83 -0.58 20.40 -2.03
C PRO A 83 -1.93 21.06 -1.75
N THR A 84 -2.89 20.28 -1.24
CA THR A 84 -4.19 20.77 -0.76
C THR A 84 -4.06 21.35 0.65
N THR A 85 -5.14 21.87 1.21
CA THR A 85 -5.16 22.38 2.59
C THR A 85 -6.29 21.69 3.37
N PRO A 86 -5.99 20.74 4.28
CA PRO A 86 -4.68 20.16 4.58
C PRO A 86 -4.11 19.35 3.41
N PRO A 87 -2.77 19.09 3.36
CA PRO A 87 -2.17 18.27 2.33
C PRO A 87 -2.77 16.87 2.27
N LEU A 88 -2.94 16.34 1.05
CA LEU A 88 -3.37 14.97 0.81
C LEU A 88 -2.14 14.13 0.47
N VAL A 89 -1.88 13.11 1.29
CA VAL A 89 -0.77 12.17 1.14
C VAL A 89 -1.34 10.79 0.82
N VAL A 90 -1.03 10.26 -0.35
CA VAL A 90 -1.44 8.93 -0.80
C VAL A 90 -0.27 7.98 -0.66
N ILE A 91 -0.45 6.91 0.09
CA ILE A 91 0.61 5.92 0.36
C ILE A 91 0.46 4.69 -0.53
N ASP A 92 1.60 4.14 -0.93
CA ASP A 92 1.69 2.86 -1.62
C ASP A 92 1.87 1.73 -0.61
N THR A 93 0.95 0.76 -0.64
CA THR A 93 0.98 -0.43 0.23
C THR A 93 1.28 -1.71 -0.56
N ARG A 94 1.63 -1.60 -1.83
CA ARG A 94 1.79 -2.74 -2.74
C ARG A 94 3.21 -2.94 -3.26
N ALA A 95 3.90 -1.88 -3.69
CA ALA A 95 5.17 -2.01 -4.38
C ALA A 95 6.33 -2.30 -3.42
N ARG A 96 6.35 -1.63 -2.24
CA ARG A 96 7.43 -1.74 -1.25
C ARG A 96 6.93 -2.34 0.06
N ARG A 97 6.70 -3.64 0.06
CA ARG A 97 6.23 -4.36 1.25
C ARG A 97 7.40 -4.79 2.14
N TRP A 98 7.17 -4.82 3.45
CA TRP A 98 8.13 -5.35 4.43
C TRP A 98 8.17 -6.87 4.37
N ARG A 99 9.05 -7.40 3.55
CA ARG A 99 9.22 -8.83 3.31
C ARG A 99 10.26 -9.39 4.27
N SER A 100 9.85 -9.70 5.47
CA SER A 100 10.73 -10.28 6.50
C SER A 100 10.68 -11.81 6.52
N GLU A 101 9.76 -12.41 5.80
CA GLU A 101 9.38 -13.81 5.95
C GLU A 101 9.80 -14.66 4.77
N ARG A 102 10.16 -15.90 5.11
CA ARG A 102 10.55 -16.92 4.15
C ARG A 102 9.40 -17.83 3.70
N THR A 103 8.22 -17.65 4.26
CA THR A 103 7.06 -18.51 3.97
C THR A 103 5.78 -17.71 3.84
N ALA A 104 4.89 -18.14 2.95
CA ALA A 104 3.56 -17.56 2.75
C ALA A 104 2.65 -17.63 4.01
N ARG A 105 3.07 -18.34 5.06
CA ARG A 105 2.32 -18.44 6.32
C ARG A 105 2.43 -17.20 7.21
N ARG A 106 3.36 -16.30 6.91
CA ARG A 106 3.53 -15.04 7.64
C ARG A 106 3.34 -13.89 6.67
N PRO A 107 2.31 -13.07 6.86
CA PRO A 107 2.06 -11.93 5.99
C PRO A 107 3.19 -10.92 6.08
N SER A 108 3.56 -10.35 4.94
CA SER A 108 4.46 -9.21 4.88
C SER A 108 3.77 -7.95 5.42
N GLY A 109 4.55 -6.97 5.91
CA GLY A 109 4.01 -5.65 6.21
C GLY A 109 3.61 -4.91 4.94
N LEU A 110 2.65 -4.01 5.04
CA LEU A 110 2.12 -3.27 3.89
C LEU A 110 3.13 -2.26 3.32
N MET A 111 3.98 -1.71 4.16
CA MET A 111 5.10 -0.84 3.77
C MET A 111 6.39 -1.32 4.44
N ASP A 112 7.51 -1.20 3.75
CA ASP A 112 8.81 -1.49 4.31
C ASP A 112 9.33 -0.37 5.25
N TRP A 113 10.48 -0.59 5.86
CA TRP A 113 11.07 0.35 6.79
C TRP A 113 11.43 1.69 6.12
N GLU A 114 11.98 1.63 4.93
CA GLU A 114 12.38 2.81 4.16
C GLU A 114 11.16 3.65 3.80
N SER A 115 10.12 3.05 3.23
CA SER A 115 8.87 3.74 2.86
C SER A 115 8.18 4.37 4.07
N LEU A 116 8.19 3.70 5.24
CA LEU A 116 7.65 4.25 6.49
C LEU A 116 8.49 5.43 7.00
N THR A 117 9.81 5.39 6.80
CA THR A 117 10.70 6.50 7.14
C THR A 117 10.44 7.69 6.22
N ASP A 118 10.30 7.47 4.92
CA ASP A 118 9.97 8.51 3.94
C ASP A 118 8.61 9.15 4.25
N LEU A 119 7.58 8.34 4.54
CA LEU A 119 6.29 8.84 5.00
C LEU A 119 6.44 9.72 6.24
N GLN A 120 7.25 9.33 7.22
CA GLN A 120 7.51 10.15 8.40
C GLN A 120 8.14 11.49 8.05
N GLN A 121 9.06 11.53 7.08
CA GLN A 121 9.67 12.79 6.63
C GLN A 121 8.66 13.70 5.93
N VAL A 122 7.83 13.16 5.05
CA VAL A 122 6.74 13.89 4.37
C VAL A 122 5.79 14.52 5.38
N LEU A 123 5.44 13.79 6.44
CA LEU A 123 4.51 14.25 7.47
C LEU A 123 5.12 15.27 8.45
N ARG A 124 6.44 15.41 8.49
CA ARG A 124 7.09 16.32 9.47
C ARG A 124 6.74 17.78 9.24
N GLY A 125 6.31 18.43 10.31
CA GLY A 125 6.01 19.86 10.32
C GLY A 125 4.61 20.21 9.79
N LEU A 126 3.85 19.25 9.27
CA LEU A 126 2.48 19.48 8.87
C LEU A 126 1.57 19.60 10.10
N PRO A 127 0.65 20.57 10.15
CA PRO A 127 -0.30 20.71 11.25
C PRO A 127 -1.42 19.66 11.19
N ALA A 128 -1.84 19.29 9.98
CA ALA A 128 -2.89 18.33 9.67
C ALA A 128 -2.60 17.65 8.34
N VAL A 129 -3.19 16.48 8.11
CA VAL A 129 -3.04 15.72 6.86
C VAL A 129 -4.30 14.91 6.55
N LEU A 130 -4.62 14.81 5.26
CA LEU A 130 -5.49 13.77 4.71
C LEU A 130 -4.58 12.62 4.23
N LEU A 131 -4.58 11.52 4.96
CA LEU A 131 -3.76 10.34 4.65
C LEU A 131 -4.63 9.30 3.95
N VAL A 132 -4.32 8.98 2.71
CA VAL A 132 -5.02 7.96 1.93
C VAL A 132 -4.24 6.66 1.99
N SER A 133 -4.88 5.62 2.54
CA SER A 133 -4.37 4.25 2.59
C SER A 133 -5.37 3.33 1.89
N PRO A 134 -4.96 2.51 0.92
CA PRO A 134 -5.88 1.57 0.28
C PRO A 134 -6.64 0.73 1.31
N GLU A 135 -5.93 0.13 2.27
CA GLU A 135 -6.52 -0.62 3.38
C GLU A 135 -6.63 0.24 4.65
N PRO A 136 -7.64 -0.01 5.51
CA PRO A 136 -7.76 0.67 6.79
C PRO A 136 -6.54 0.42 7.68
N ILE A 137 -6.00 1.49 8.27
CA ILE A 137 -4.92 1.37 9.26
C ILE A 137 -5.46 0.81 10.57
N PHE A 138 -6.67 1.23 10.95
CA PHE A 138 -7.38 0.75 12.13
C PHE A 138 -8.64 0.00 11.68
N GLY A 139 -8.59 -1.33 11.74
CA GLY A 139 -9.70 -2.19 11.33
C GLY A 139 -10.70 -2.49 12.45
N VAL A 140 -11.72 -3.28 12.15
CA VAL A 140 -12.71 -3.75 13.13
C VAL A 140 -12.09 -4.84 14.00
N LYS A 141 -11.99 -4.61 15.30
CA LYS A 141 -11.32 -5.52 16.26
C LYS A 141 -11.76 -6.98 16.18
N LEU A 142 -13.03 -7.24 15.90
CA LEU A 142 -13.54 -8.60 15.76
C LEU A 142 -12.93 -9.32 14.55
N ILE A 143 -12.88 -8.63 13.41
CA ILE A 143 -12.32 -9.14 12.17
C ILE A 143 -10.81 -9.36 12.34
N GLU A 144 -10.09 -8.39 12.90
CA GLU A 144 -8.66 -8.51 13.19
C GLU A 144 -8.36 -9.71 14.13
N THR A 145 -9.23 -9.95 15.11
CA THR A 145 -9.07 -11.09 16.03
C THR A 145 -9.26 -12.42 15.32
N LEU A 146 -10.27 -12.51 14.45
CA LEU A 146 -10.49 -13.70 13.63
C LEU A 146 -9.32 -13.93 12.67
N GLN A 147 -8.85 -12.89 11.98
CA GLN A 147 -7.68 -12.97 11.10
C GLN A 147 -6.43 -13.43 11.83
N ARG A 148 -6.18 -12.95 13.07
CA ARG A 148 -5.06 -13.41 13.90
C ARG A 148 -5.18 -14.91 14.28
N ILE A 149 -6.39 -15.36 14.62
CA ILE A 149 -6.64 -16.76 14.95
C ILE A 149 -6.30 -17.64 13.74
N PHE A 150 -6.83 -17.34 12.56
CA PHE A 150 -6.55 -18.11 11.34
C PHE A 150 -5.09 -18.01 10.90
N THR A 151 -4.44 -16.87 11.06
CA THR A 151 -3.01 -16.69 10.81
C THR A 151 -2.18 -17.57 11.74
N TRP A 152 -2.57 -17.67 13.02
CA TRP A 152 -1.90 -18.53 13.99
C TRP A 152 -2.00 -20.01 13.63
N PHE A 153 -3.13 -20.43 13.06
CA PHE A 153 -3.29 -21.80 12.51
C PHE A 153 -2.59 -22.01 11.16
N GLY A 154 -1.91 -21.02 10.61
CA GLY A 154 -1.15 -21.09 9.37
C GLY A 154 -1.98 -20.99 8.09
N HIS A 155 -3.17 -20.39 8.15
CA HIS A 155 -4.09 -20.16 7.04
C HIS A 155 -4.38 -18.66 6.81
N PRO A 156 -3.35 -17.79 6.63
CA PRO A 156 -3.55 -16.35 6.46
C PRO A 156 -4.35 -16.00 5.19
N LEU A 157 -4.20 -16.80 4.12
CA LEU A 157 -4.90 -16.61 2.84
C LEU A 157 -6.41 -16.85 2.92
N MET A 158 -6.88 -17.61 3.92
CA MET A 158 -8.32 -17.91 4.07
C MET A 158 -9.13 -16.73 4.62
N VAL A 159 -8.47 -15.70 5.15
CA VAL A 159 -9.11 -14.59 5.87
C VAL A 159 -8.58 -13.23 5.44
N ASP A 160 -7.92 -13.18 4.30
CA ASP A 160 -7.31 -11.94 3.78
C ASP A 160 -6.54 -11.17 4.89
N ALA A 161 -5.42 -11.75 5.31
CA ALA A 161 -4.59 -11.19 6.39
C ALA A 161 -3.76 -9.97 5.93
N GLU A 162 -4.11 -9.36 4.81
CA GLU A 162 -3.53 -8.10 4.33
C GLU A 162 -4.07 -6.94 5.16
N ASN A 163 -3.48 -6.70 6.31
CA ASN A 163 -3.81 -5.53 7.12
C ASN A 163 -2.58 -4.98 7.85
N TRP A 164 -2.65 -3.72 8.23
CA TRP A 164 -1.55 -3.02 8.90
C TRP A 164 -1.09 -3.69 10.20
N MET A 165 -1.98 -4.35 10.91
CA MET A 165 -1.70 -4.96 12.21
C MET A 165 -1.22 -6.41 12.10
N ALA A 166 -1.26 -7.01 10.92
CA ALA A 166 -0.82 -8.39 10.71
C ALA A 166 0.71 -8.54 10.84
N HIS A 167 1.49 -7.53 10.45
CA HIS A 167 2.94 -7.51 10.58
C HIS A 167 3.38 -6.62 11.74
N PRO A 168 3.94 -7.18 12.83
CA PRO A 168 4.25 -6.40 14.05
C PRO A 168 5.19 -5.22 13.83
N GLY A 169 6.19 -5.37 12.95
CA GLY A 169 7.15 -4.31 12.63
C GLY A 169 6.48 -3.12 11.96
N SER A 170 5.67 -3.36 10.93
CA SER A 170 4.93 -2.34 10.19
C SER A 170 3.90 -1.66 11.09
N ALA A 171 3.14 -2.45 11.88
CA ALA A 171 2.20 -1.93 12.87
C ALA A 171 2.86 -0.98 13.89
N GLN A 172 3.98 -1.40 14.46
CA GLN A 172 4.70 -0.58 15.44
C GLN A 172 5.26 0.69 14.82
N ALA A 173 5.80 0.61 13.60
CA ALA A 173 6.37 1.75 12.90
C ALA A 173 5.30 2.80 12.57
N ILE A 174 4.16 2.41 11.99
CA ILE A 174 3.07 3.35 11.67
C ILE A 174 2.48 3.99 12.94
N LEU A 175 2.31 3.24 14.02
CA LEU A 175 1.86 3.79 15.30
C LEU A 175 2.87 4.77 15.90
N ASN A 176 4.17 4.53 15.72
CA ASN A 176 5.22 5.46 16.15
C ASN A 176 5.20 6.74 15.33
N ILE A 177 4.93 6.66 14.03
CA ILE A 177 4.74 7.84 13.17
C ILE A 177 3.59 8.70 13.69
N PHE A 178 2.42 8.14 13.97
CA PHE A 178 1.30 8.88 14.55
C PHE A 178 1.64 9.51 15.90
N ARG A 179 2.44 8.84 16.73
CA ARG A 179 2.84 9.33 18.05
C ARG A 179 4.01 10.32 18.03
N HIS A 180 4.68 10.50 16.92
CA HIS A 180 5.88 11.32 16.85
C HIS A 180 5.54 12.82 17.04
N ARG A 181 6.38 13.56 17.77
CA ARG A 181 6.11 14.96 18.15
C ARG A 181 6.10 15.95 16.97
N ARG A 182 6.74 15.60 15.87
CA ARG A 182 6.90 16.45 14.69
C ARG A 182 5.97 16.05 13.54
N THR A 183 5.20 15.00 13.68
CA THR A 183 4.14 14.62 12.74
C THR A 183 2.85 15.37 13.11
N PRO A 184 1.84 15.40 12.21
CA PRO A 184 0.60 16.13 12.41
C PRO A 184 -0.08 15.81 13.73
N ARG A 185 -0.83 16.78 14.25
CA ARG A 185 -1.74 16.53 15.38
C ARG A 185 -3.11 16.09 14.95
N ASN A 186 -3.47 16.36 13.70
CA ASN A 186 -4.78 16.02 13.15
C ASN A 186 -4.57 15.15 11.91
N PHE A 187 -5.10 13.95 11.97
CA PHE A 187 -5.11 13.01 10.86
C PHE A 187 -6.55 12.68 10.47
N VAL A 188 -6.83 12.73 9.18
CA VAL A 188 -7.99 12.07 8.61
C VAL A 188 -7.46 10.97 7.69
N VAL A 189 -7.64 9.73 8.09
CA VAL A 189 -7.26 8.56 7.30
C VAL A 189 -8.44 8.13 6.46
N LEU A 190 -8.27 8.15 5.13
CA LEU A 190 -9.25 7.71 4.15
C LEU A 190 -8.85 6.34 3.62
N SER A 191 -9.78 5.39 3.57
CA SER A 191 -9.50 4.02 3.13
C SER A 191 -10.71 3.34 2.49
N GLY A 192 -10.47 2.17 1.92
CA GLY A 192 -11.48 1.30 1.30
C GLY A 192 -11.12 -0.18 1.42
N ASP A 193 -11.41 -0.96 0.40
CA ASP A 193 -10.95 -2.35 0.14
C ASP A 193 -11.37 -3.44 1.14
N VAL A 194 -12.36 -3.18 1.99
CA VAL A 194 -12.77 -4.13 3.05
C VAL A 194 -14.24 -4.56 2.99
N HIS A 195 -14.95 -4.22 1.92
CA HIS A 195 -16.36 -4.58 1.68
C HIS A 195 -17.36 -4.12 2.76
N TYR A 196 -16.98 -3.18 3.60
CA TYR A 196 -17.83 -2.49 4.57
C TYR A 196 -17.33 -1.07 4.83
N SER A 197 -18.23 -0.20 5.30
CA SER A 197 -17.91 1.20 5.58
C SER A 197 -18.05 1.51 7.06
N PHE A 198 -17.15 2.34 7.59
CA PHE A 198 -17.17 2.76 8.98
C PHE A 198 -16.43 4.08 9.20
N VAL A 199 -16.69 4.69 10.34
CA VAL A 199 -15.95 5.85 10.83
C VAL A 199 -15.50 5.59 12.26
N TYR A 200 -14.22 5.79 12.54
CA TYR A 200 -13.65 5.66 13.87
C TYR A 200 -12.99 6.96 14.32
N ASP A 201 -13.26 7.33 15.56
CA ASP A 201 -12.41 8.21 16.35
C ASP A 201 -11.38 7.31 17.07
N VAL A 202 -10.09 7.52 16.75
CA VAL A 202 -9.02 6.62 17.17
C VAL A 202 -8.19 7.23 18.28
N GLU A 203 -8.32 6.68 19.48
CA GLU A 203 -7.49 7.06 20.62
C GLU A 203 -6.25 6.17 20.74
N LEU A 204 -5.06 6.76 20.64
CA LEU A 204 -3.79 6.06 20.86
C LEU A 204 -3.45 6.08 22.37
N ARG A 205 -3.53 4.92 23.02
CA ARG A 205 -3.18 4.78 24.44
C ARG A 205 -1.73 5.22 24.73
N GLY A 206 -1.52 5.86 25.90
CA GLY A 206 -0.20 6.18 26.42
C GLY A 206 0.25 7.64 26.29
N ARG A 207 -0.61 8.55 25.84
CA ARG A 207 -0.36 9.99 25.85
C ARG A 207 -1.56 10.77 26.37
N VAL A 208 -1.28 11.71 27.28
CA VAL A 208 -2.28 12.64 27.86
C VAL A 208 -2.83 13.61 26.78
N ARG A 209 -2.13 13.79 25.68
CA ARG A 209 -2.54 14.55 24.48
C ARG A 209 -1.96 13.85 23.25
N GLY A 210 -2.63 12.81 22.78
CA GLY A 210 -2.34 12.15 21.51
C GLY A 210 -2.75 13.03 20.31
N PRO A 211 -2.43 12.63 19.08
CA PRO A 211 -3.04 13.21 17.90
C PRO A 211 -4.52 12.87 17.83
N ASP A 212 -5.30 13.75 17.23
CA ASP A 212 -6.68 13.45 16.83
C ASP A 212 -6.65 12.68 15.51
N ILE A 213 -7.19 11.48 15.49
CA ILE A 213 -7.17 10.61 14.33
C ILE A 213 -8.58 10.16 13.99
N TRP A 214 -9.05 10.51 12.82
CA TRP A 214 -10.27 9.99 12.25
C TRP A 214 -9.95 8.99 11.14
N GLN A 215 -10.43 7.76 11.28
CA GLN A 215 -10.38 6.74 10.23
C GLN A 215 -11.74 6.67 9.57
N ILE A 216 -11.80 7.01 8.29
CA ILE A 216 -12.99 6.93 7.46
C ILE A 216 -12.74 5.85 6.40
N CYS A 217 -13.49 4.79 6.46
CA CYS A 217 -13.48 3.74 5.46
C CYS A 217 -14.77 3.77 4.66
N SER A 218 -14.64 3.83 3.33
CA SER A 218 -15.76 3.74 2.40
C SER A 218 -15.44 2.67 1.37
N SER A 219 -16.16 1.55 1.45
CA SER A 219 -15.94 0.41 0.57
C SER A 219 -17.27 -0.14 0.06
N GLY A 220 -17.28 -0.58 -1.19
CA GLY A 220 -18.46 -1.24 -1.77
C GLY A 220 -18.77 -2.55 -1.06
N VAL A 221 -20.07 -2.88 -0.94
CA VAL A 221 -20.51 -4.16 -0.34
C VAL A 221 -20.26 -5.33 -1.31
N ARG A 222 -20.13 -5.03 -2.59
CA ARG A 222 -19.81 -5.99 -3.67
C ARG A 222 -18.90 -5.30 -4.68
N ASN A 223 -17.92 -6.02 -5.14
CA ASN A 223 -17.15 -5.71 -6.35
C ASN A 223 -17.79 -6.36 -7.56
#